data_21b7789a9cd2b7cbfb411b91ec224387
#
_entry.id   21b7789a9cd2b7cbfb411b91ec224387
#
_cell.length_a   1.000
_cell.length_b   1.000
_cell.length_c   1.000
_cell.angle_alpha   90.00
_cell.angle_beta   90.00
_cell.angle_gamma   90.00
#
_symmetry.space_group_name_H-M   'P 1'
#
loop_
_entity.id
_entity.type
_entity.pdbx_description
1 polymer ?
#
loop_
_entity_poly.entity_id
_entity_poly.type
_entity_poly.pdbx_seq_one_letter_code
_entity_poly.pdbx_strand_id
1 'polypeptide(L)'
;MRHSRSHRAAGPGLLEECREIGGCHTGEAVITKGYRLNAKYVIHTVGPVYYGRPQDAKLLESCYRNCMDIALEHGLGSISFCCISTGVYGYPLQEASEIAFRTVRTWMENHPQADIQVFFCCFTSDEYQTYKQLESMQEKRVNVLPFLH
;
A
#
# COMPACT_ATOMS: atom_id res chain seq x y z
N MET A 1 14.79 6.80 6.73
CA MET A 1 13.49 6.09 6.83
C MET A 1 12.93 6.28 8.23
N ARG A 2 11.69 6.74 8.35
CA ARG A 2 11.07 6.93 9.65
C ARG A 2 10.68 5.59 10.26
N HIS A 3 10.85 5.45 11.58
CA HIS A 3 10.35 4.28 12.28
C HIS A 3 8.83 4.33 12.38
N SER A 4 8.16 3.42 11.69
CA SER A 4 6.72 3.27 11.74
C SER A 4 6.32 2.29 12.85
N ARG A 5 5.01 2.20 13.13
CA ARG A 5 4.48 1.18 14.04
C ARG A 5 4.87 -0.23 13.58
N SER A 6 4.89 -0.47 12.27
CA SER A 6 5.28 -1.76 11.70
C SER A 6 6.73 -2.10 12.04
N HIS A 7 7.63 -1.13 11.96
CA HIS A 7 9.04 -1.35 12.32
C HIS A 7 9.19 -1.74 13.80
N ARG A 8 8.46 -1.08 14.69
CA ARG A 8 8.50 -1.41 16.12
C ARG A 8 7.94 -2.79 16.41
N ALA A 9 6.81 -3.14 15.80
CA ALA A 9 6.17 -4.44 16.00
C ALA A 9 7.01 -5.58 15.42
N ALA A 10 7.68 -5.38 14.30
CA ALA A 10 8.50 -6.39 13.65
C ALA A 10 9.80 -6.67 14.38
N GLY A 11 10.29 -5.70 15.17
CA GLY A 11 11.54 -5.83 15.95
C GLY A 11 12.78 -5.43 15.16
N PRO A 12 13.98 -5.68 15.75
CA PRO A 12 15.25 -5.19 15.19
C PRO A 12 15.63 -5.81 13.84
N GLY A 13 15.19 -7.04 13.56
CA GLY A 13 15.52 -7.72 12.30
C GLY A 13 15.04 -7.00 11.07
N LEU A 14 13.82 -6.45 11.13
CA LEU A 14 13.27 -5.68 10.02
C LEU A 14 14.09 -4.41 9.75
N LEU A 15 14.44 -3.70 10.81
CA LEU A 15 15.23 -2.48 10.70
C LEU A 15 16.60 -2.76 10.06
N GLU A 16 17.24 -3.84 10.47
CA GLU A 16 18.54 -4.23 9.92
C GLU A 16 18.44 -4.58 8.44
N GLU A 17 17.45 -5.34 8.02
CA GLU A 17 17.23 -5.67 6.60
C GLU A 17 16.96 -4.41 5.78
N CYS A 18 16.18 -3.47 6.31
CA CYS A 18 15.95 -2.18 5.66
C CYS A 18 17.25 -1.38 5.49
N ARG A 19 18.15 -1.43 6.46
CA ARG A 19 19.46 -0.78 6.36
C ARG A 19 20.33 -1.41 5.26
N GLU A 20 20.30 -2.73 5.14
CA GLU A 20 21.05 -3.45 4.11
C GLU A 20 20.58 -3.10 2.70
N ILE A 21 19.27 -2.92 2.53
CA ILE A 21 18.68 -2.52 1.24
C ILE A 21 19.08 -1.09 0.87
N GLY A 22 19.36 -0.23 1.85
CA GLY A 22 19.83 1.12 1.60
C GLY A 22 18.74 2.15 1.35
N GLY A 23 17.48 1.81 1.60
CA GLY A 23 16.37 2.74 1.52
C GLY A 23 15.45 2.50 0.32
N CYS A 24 14.51 3.43 0.14
CA CYS A 24 13.48 3.36 -0.88
C CYS A 24 13.12 4.79 -1.30
N HIS A 25 13.17 5.08 -2.58
CA HIS A 25 12.81 6.40 -3.11
C HIS A 25 11.30 6.54 -3.26
N THR A 26 10.82 7.79 -3.29
CA THR A 26 9.40 8.08 -3.50
C THR A 26 8.88 7.39 -4.76
N GLY A 27 7.77 6.69 -4.64
CA GLY A 27 7.16 5.93 -5.73
C GLY A 27 7.71 4.54 -5.92
N GLU A 28 8.83 4.20 -5.29
CA GLU A 28 9.42 2.87 -5.36
C GLU A 28 8.89 1.97 -4.24
N ALA A 29 9.14 0.67 -4.35
CA ALA A 29 8.79 -0.30 -3.33
C ALA A 29 9.89 -1.33 -3.19
N VAL A 30 10.10 -1.80 -1.97
CA VAL A 30 11.04 -2.87 -1.65
C VAL A 30 10.39 -3.86 -0.70
N ILE A 31 10.83 -5.11 -0.74
CA ILE A 31 10.25 -6.16 0.09
C ILE A 31 11.28 -6.63 1.13
N THR A 32 10.79 -6.88 2.33
CA THR A 32 11.56 -7.50 3.41
C THR A 32 10.75 -8.64 4.01
N LYS A 33 11.37 -9.43 4.86
CA LYS A 33 10.65 -10.40 5.68
C LYS A 33 9.82 -9.66 6.75
N GLY A 34 8.78 -10.32 7.25
CA GLY A 34 7.89 -9.74 8.26
C GLY A 34 8.42 -9.85 9.69
N TYR A 35 9.38 -10.73 9.92
CA TYR A 35 9.98 -11.01 11.24
C TYR A 35 8.92 -11.28 12.30
N ARG A 36 8.75 -10.41 13.30
CA ARG A 36 7.76 -10.59 14.38
C ARG A 36 6.34 -10.20 14.00
N LEU A 37 6.15 -9.63 12.81
CA LEU A 37 4.81 -9.29 12.32
C LEU A 37 4.06 -10.55 11.91
N ASN A 38 2.73 -10.48 11.95
CA ASN A 38 1.83 -11.56 11.57
C ASN A 38 1.68 -11.65 10.03
N ALA A 39 2.78 -11.44 9.32
CA ALA A 39 2.85 -11.47 7.88
C ALA A 39 4.21 -12.04 7.48
N LYS A 40 4.25 -12.77 6.38
CA LYS A 40 5.52 -13.34 5.86
C LYS A 40 6.48 -12.26 5.39
N TYR A 41 5.95 -11.22 4.78
CA TYR A 41 6.72 -10.15 4.17
C TYR A 41 6.11 -8.80 4.50
N VAL A 42 6.95 -7.77 4.42
CA VAL A 42 6.51 -6.38 4.44
C VAL A 42 6.98 -5.73 3.15
N ILE A 43 6.08 -5.08 2.44
CA ILE A 43 6.43 -4.28 1.28
C ILE A 43 6.45 -2.83 1.73
N HIS A 44 7.61 -2.21 1.58
CA HIS A 44 7.84 -0.82 1.96
C HIS A 44 7.73 0.04 0.72
N THR A 45 6.96 1.09 0.80
CA THR A 45 6.86 2.07 -0.27
C THR A 45 6.84 3.47 0.35
N VAL A 46 7.34 4.44 -0.40
CA VAL A 46 7.38 5.83 0.04
C VAL A 46 6.41 6.62 -0.83
N GLY A 47 5.26 6.97 -0.25
CA GLY A 47 4.29 7.80 -0.93
C GLY A 47 4.76 9.25 -1.04
N PRO A 48 4.24 10.02 -2.01
CA PRO A 48 4.61 11.42 -2.17
C PRO A 48 4.01 12.29 -1.07
N VAL A 49 4.74 13.33 -0.68
CA VAL A 49 4.14 14.44 0.06
C VAL A 49 3.29 15.22 -0.94
N TYR A 50 2.08 15.58 -0.55
CA TYR A 50 1.17 16.27 -1.46
C TYR A 50 1.51 17.76 -1.58
N TYR A 51 1.80 18.19 -2.80
CA TYR A 51 2.06 19.59 -3.14
C TYR A 51 1.11 20.11 -4.22
N GLY A 52 0.14 19.31 -4.65
CA GLY A 52 -0.81 19.68 -5.70
C GLY A 52 -0.20 19.66 -7.10
N ARG A 53 0.90 18.93 -7.30
CA ARG A 53 1.59 18.85 -8.59
C ARG A 53 1.11 17.62 -9.37
N PRO A 54 1.15 17.66 -10.73
CA PRO A 54 0.77 16.50 -11.54
C PRO A 54 1.57 15.24 -11.22
N GLN A 55 2.86 15.37 -10.88
CA GLN A 55 3.70 14.22 -10.55
C GLN A 55 3.31 13.53 -9.24
N ASP A 56 2.59 14.21 -8.35
CA ASP A 56 2.15 13.60 -7.10
C ASP A 56 1.23 12.40 -7.37
N ALA A 57 0.29 12.54 -8.30
CA ALA A 57 -0.59 11.43 -8.70
C ALA A 57 0.20 10.28 -9.32
N LYS A 58 1.15 10.58 -10.19
CA LYS A 58 2.00 9.57 -10.83
C LYS A 58 2.86 8.81 -9.83
N LEU A 59 3.39 9.51 -8.82
CA LEU A 59 4.18 8.88 -7.77
C LEU A 59 3.32 7.99 -6.89
N LEU A 60 2.10 8.41 -6.56
CA LEU A 60 1.18 7.60 -5.78
C LEU A 60 0.76 6.34 -6.55
N GLU A 61 0.46 6.47 -7.84
CA GLU A 61 0.19 5.33 -8.72
C GLU A 61 1.37 4.35 -8.72
N SER A 62 2.59 4.87 -8.82
CA SER A 62 3.80 4.04 -8.81
C SER A 62 3.92 3.23 -7.53
N CYS A 63 3.57 3.80 -6.38
CA CYS A 63 3.59 3.07 -5.11
C CYS A 63 2.72 1.83 -5.17
N TYR A 64 1.46 1.98 -5.58
CA TYR A 64 0.53 0.86 -5.66
C TYR A 64 0.94 -0.15 -6.72
N ARG A 65 1.31 0.30 -7.90
CA ARG A 65 1.71 -0.58 -8.99
C ARG A 65 2.95 -1.40 -8.63
N ASN A 66 3.96 -0.75 -8.07
CA ASN A 66 5.20 -1.45 -7.69
C ASN A 66 4.96 -2.45 -6.57
N CYS A 67 4.09 -2.14 -5.61
CA CYS A 67 3.71 -3.09 -4.57
C CYS A 67 3.02 -4.32 -5.17
N MET A 68 2.11 -4.13 -6.11
CA MET A 68 1.42 -5.24 -6.77
C MET A 68 2.39 -6.10 -7.59
N ASP A 69 3.33 -5.47 -8.30
CA ASP A 69 4.35 -6.19 -9.06
C ASP A 69 5.21 -7.07 -8.15
N ILE A 70 5.62 -6.55 -7.00
CA ILE A 70 6.41 -7.29 -6.02
C ILE A 70 5.61 -8.47 -5.47
N ALA A 71 4.33 -8.25 -5.15
CA ALA A 71 3.46 -9.32 -4.66
C ALA A 71 3.37 -10.46 -5.68
N LEU A 72 3.23 -10.13 -6.96
CA LEU A 72 3.18 -11.13 -8.03
C LEU A 72 4.52 -11.87 -8.17
N GLU A 73 5.63 -11.15 -8.19
CA GLU A 73 6.97 -11.73 -8.31
C GLU A 73 7.27 -12.72 -7.19
N HIS A 74 6.76 -12.48 -5.99
CA HIS A 74 6.98 -13.34 -4.83
C HIS A 74 5.88 -14.39 -4.64
N GLY A 75 4.95 -14.51 -5.60
CA GLY A 75 3.89 -15.52 -5.54
C GLY A 75 2.95 -15.36 -4.35
N LEU A 76 2.73 -14.13 -3.88
CA LEU A 76 1.89 -13.88 -2.72
C LEU A 76 0.41 -13.95 -3.08
N GLY A 77 -0.39 -14.55 -2.20
CA GLY A 77 -1.83 -14.70 -2.41
C GLY A 77 -2.66 -13.54 -1.87
N SER A 78 -2.06 -12.64 -1.11
CA SER A 78 -2.76 -11.48 -0.56
C SER A 78 -1.78 -10.35 -0.26
N ILE A 79 -2.29 -9.13 -0.31
CA ILE A 79 -1.56 -7.93 0.08
C ILE A 79 -2.53 -6.98 0.79
N SER A 80 -2.06 -6.40 1.90
CA SER A 80 -2.83 -5.41 2.65
C SER A 80 -2.15 -4.06 2.54
N PHE A 81 -2.90 -3.05 2.11
CA PHE A 81 -2.42 -1.67 2.01
C PHE A 81 -2.98 -0.83 3.14
N CYS A 82 -2.17 0.08 3.66
CA CYS A 82 -2.68 1.25 4.38
C CYS A 82 -3.06 2.33 3.35
N CYS A 83 -3.64 3.43 3.84
CA CYS A 83 -3.99 4.56 2.97
C CYS A 83 -2.73 5.42 2.73
N ILE A 84 -2.01 5.15 1.66
CA ILE A 84 -0.71 5.78 1.37
C ILE A 84 -0.88 7.29 1.18
N SER A 85 0.02 8.05 1.79
CA SER A 85 0.14 9.51 1.68
C SER A 85 -0.99 10.34 2.31
N THR A 86 -2.03 9.75 2.87
CA THR A 86 -3.18 10.52 3.37
C THR A 86 -3.03 11.07 4.78
N GLY A 87 -2.10 10.59 5.55
CA GLY A 87 -1.85 11.10 6.90
C GLY A 87 -1.00 12.37 6.88
N VAL A 88 0.21 12.23 7.44
CA VAL A 88 1.17 13.33 7.58
C VAL A 88 1.56 13.96 6.24
N TYR A 89 1.53 13.18 5.16
CA TYR A 89 1.90 13.67 3.83
C TYR A 89 0.80 14.50 3.17
N GLY A 90 -0.38 14.57 3.75
CA GLY A 90 -1.41 15.55 3.40
C GLY A 90 -2.14 15.33 2.08
N TYR A 91 -2.04 14.16 1.48
CA TYR A 91 -2.78 13.88 0.26
C TYR A 91 -4.28 13.90 0.55
N PRO A 92 -5.10 14.64 -0.23
CA PRO A 92 -6.55 14.65 -0.03
C PRO A 92 -7.11 13.23 -0.14
N LEU A 93 -7.89 12.84 0.85
CA LEU A 93 -8.37 11.47 0.99
C LEU A 93 -9.16 10.99 -0.22
N GLN A 94 -10.07 11.81 -0.74
CA GLN A 94 -10.89 11.43 -1.88
C GLN A 94 -10.03 11.15 -3.12
N GLU A 95 -9.11 12.03 -3.43
CA GLU A 95 -8.22 11.87 -4.58
C GLU A 95 -7.30 10.67 -4.42
N ALA A 96 -6.71 10.51 -3.22
CA ALA A 96 -5.82 9.39 -2.94
C ALA A 96 -6.52 8.05 -3.06
N SER A 97 -7.75 7.96 -2.55
CA SER A 97 -8.53 6.72 -2.63
C SER A 97 -8.89 6.36 -4.06
N GLU A 98 -9.25 7.34 -4.87
CA GLU A 98 -9.54 7.12 -6.29
C GLU A 98 -8.32 6.63 -7.06
N ILE A 99 -7.15 7.21 -6.76
CA ILE A 99 -5.88 6.76 -7.36
C ILE A 99 -5.57 5.33 -6.96
N ALA A 100 -5.72 5.00 -5.67
CA ALA A 100 -5.47 3.65 -5.16
C ALA A 100 -6.34 2.61 -5.87
N PHE A 101 -7.65 2.84 -5.90
CA PHE A 101 -8.58 1.91 -6.53
C PHE A 101 -8.34 1.79 -8.04
N ARG A 102 -8.19 2.91 -8.71
CA ARG A 102 -7.95 2.91 -10.17
C ARG A 102 -6.68 2.16 -10.53
N THR A 103 -5.61 2.41 -9.79
CA THR A 103 -4.32 1.79 -10.06
C THR A 103 -4.37 0.28 -9.83
N VAL A 104 -4.94 -0.14 -8.71
CA VAL A 104 -5.07 -1.58 -8.41
C VAL A 104 -6.00 -2.27 -9.41
N ARG A 105 -7.13 -1.64 -9.74
CA ARG A 105 -8.06 -2.22 -10.71
C ARG A 105 -7.42 -2.35 -12.10
N THR A 106 -6.72 -1.33 -12.56
CA THR A 106 -6.02 -1.38 -13.86
C THR A 106 -4.96 -2.48 -13.84
N TRP A 107 -4.23 -2.60 -12.73
CA TRP A 107 -3.25 -3.68 -12.57
C TRP A 107 -3.92 -5.06 -12.66
N MET A 108 -5.06 -5.24 -12.00
CA MET A 108 -5.82 -6.49 -12.03
C MET A 108 -6.32 -6.81 -13.45
N GLU A 109 -6.79 -5.82 -14.18
CA GLU A 109 -7.23 -5.99 -15.56
C GLU A 109 -6.09 -6.45 -16.47
N ASN A 110 -4.88 -5.97 -16.22
CA ASN A 110 -3.68 -6.35 -16.97
C ASN A 110 -3.08 -7.69 -16.50
N HIS A 111 -3.56 -8.20 -15.37
CA HIS A 111 -3.09 -9.46 -14.79
C HIS A 111 -4.27 -10.36 -14.42
N PRO A 112 -5.09 -10.78 -15.41
CA PRO A 112 -6.33 -11.51 -15.11
C PRO A 112 -6.08 -12.88 -14.46
N GLN A 113 -4.88 -13.45 -14.64
CA GLN A 113 -4.51 -14.75 -14.07
C GLN A 113 -3.93 -14.63 -12.66
N ALA A 114 -3.67 -13.41 -12.18
CA ALA A 114 -3.12 -13.22 -10.85
C ALA A 114 -4.17 -13.50 -9.78
N ASP A 115 -3.87 -14.43 -8.88
CA ASP A 115 -4.77 -14.82 -7.79
C ASP A 115 -4.30 -14.12 -6.51
N ILE A 116 -4.46 -12.80 -6.47
CA ILE A 116 -4.05 -11.96 -5.35
C ILE A 116 -5.27 -11.24 -4.79
N GLN A 117 -5.54 -11.43 -3.50
CA GLN A 117 -6.56 -10.67 -2.78
C GLN A 117 -5.94 -9.40 -2.24
N VAL A 118 -6.57 -8.26 -2.51
CA VAL A 118 -6.11 -6.95 -2.05
C VAL A 118 -7.03 -6.45 -0.96
N PHE A 119 -6.44 -5.97 0.13
CA PHE A 119 -7.17 -5.40 1.24
C PHE A 119 -6.69 -3.97 1.48
N PHE A 120 -7.62 -3.02 1.47
CA PHE A 120 -7.34 -1.65 1.91
C PHE A 120 -7.77 -1.54 3.37
N CYS A 121 -6.80 -1.37 4.26
CA CYS A 121 -7.03 -1.29 5.70
C CYS A 121 -7.09 0.18 6.11
N CYS A 122 -8.25 0.60 6.62
CA CYS A 122 -8.51 1.98 6.97
C CYS A 122 -8.37 2.20 8.47
N PHE A 123 -7.71 3.29 8.87
CA PHE A 123 -7.47 3.62 10.27
C PHE A 123 -8.56 4.50 10.88
N THR A 124 -9.21 5.31 10.06
CA THR A 124 -10.24 6.26 10.53
C THR A 124 -11.58 5.94 9.90
N SER A 125 -12.64 6.44 10.52
CA SER A 125 -14.00 6.33 9.97
C SER A 125 -14.11 7.00 8.61
N ASP A 126 -13.47 8.16 8.44
CA ASP A 126 -13.49 8.89 7.17
C ASP A 126 -12.82 8.10 6.06
N GLU A 127 -11.66 7.50 6.35
CA GLU A 127 -10.99 6.62 5.40
C GLU A 127 -11.87 5.45 5.03
N TYR A 128 -12.45 4.78 6.01
CA TYR A 128 -13.31 3.63 5.77
C TYR A 128 -14.51 3.99 4.90
N GLN A 129 -15.21 5.07 5.21
CA GLN A 129 -16.37 5.50 4.44
C GLN A 129 -15.99 5.86 3.00
N THR A 130 -14.88 6.56 2.82
CA THR A 130 -14.41 6.97 1.51
C THR A 130 -14.02 5.77 0.65
N TYR A 131 -13.22 4.86 1.20
CA TYR A 131 -12.80 3.66 0.49
C TYR A 131 -13.97 2.70 0.24
N LYS A 132 -14.89 2.58 1.21
CA LYS A 132 -16.04 1.68 1.10
C LYS A 132 -16.97 2.06 -0.06
N GLN A 133 -17.12 3.34 -0.33
CA GLN A 133 -17.91 3.81 -1.47
C GLN A 133 -17.33 3.33 -2.81
N LEU A 134 -16.02 3.18 -2.88
CA LEU A 134 -15.34 2.74 -4.10
C LEU A 134 -15.31 1.21 -4.24
N GLU A 135 -15.48 0.47 -3.16
CA GLU A 135 -15.47 -0.99 -3.15
C GLU A 135 -16.59 -1.58 -4.02
N SER A 136 -17.70 -0.89 -4.18
CA SER A 136 -18.83 -1.35 -4.99
C SER A 136 -18.51 -1.51 -6.47
N MET A 137 -17.33 -1.14 -6.90
CA MET A 137 -16.88 -1.13 -8.29
C MET A 137 -16.34 -2.48 -8.75
N GLN A 138 -17.03 -3.58 -8.45
CA GLN A 138 -17.02 -4.81 -9.26
C GLN A 138 -15.76 -5.69 -9.29
N GLU A 139 -14.68 -5.37 -8.62
CA GLU A 139 -13.52 -6.26 -8.56
C GLU A 139 -13.54 -7.07 -7.26
N LYS A 140 -13.87 -8.36 -7.37
CA LYS A 140 -14.03 -9.25 -6.20
C LYS A 140 -12.75 -9.50 -5.44
N ARG A 141 -11.60 -9.22 -6.06
CA ARG A 141 -10.29 -9.41 -5.40
C ARG A 141 -9.89 -8.22 -4.56
N VAL A 142 -10.65 -7.13 -4.58
CA VAL A 142 -10.35 -5.90 -3.83
C VAL A 142 -11.36 -5.73 -2.71
N ASN A 143 -10.86 -5.57 -1.49
CA ASN A 143 -11.66 -5.54 -0.26
C ASN A 143 -11.27 -4.32 0.58
N VAL A 144 -12.24 -3.74 1.27
CA VAL A 144 -12.02 -2.63 2.20
C VAL A 144 -12.34 -3.10 3.60
N LEU A 145 -11.38 -2.93 4.52
CA LEU A 145 -11.52 -3.37 5.89
C LEU A 145 -11.40 -2.18 6.85
N PRO A 146 -12.25 -2.11 7.89
CA PRO A 146 -12.03 -1.17 8.97
C PRO A 146 -10.86 -1.64 9.83
N PHE A 147 -10.17 -0.67 10.43
CA PHE A 147 -9.13 -0.99 11.40
C PHE A 147 -9.81 -1.33 12.74
N LEU A 148 -9.61 -2.56 13.18
CA LEU A 148 -10.10 -3.01 14.47
C LEU A 148 -8.98 -2.84 15.51
N HIS A 149 -9.25 -1.98 16.48
CA HIS A 149 -8.35 -1.74 17.61
C HIS A 149 -8.36 -2.89 18.60
#